data_9d87b029adf34a12017629298ceb1ef6
#
_entry.id   9d87b029adf34a12017629298ceb1ef6
#
_cell.length_a   1.000
_cell.length_b   1.000
_cell.length_c   1.000
_cell.angle_alpha   90.00
_cell.angle_beta   90.00
_cell.angle_gamma   90.00
#
_symmetry.space_group_name_H-M   'P 1'
#
loop_
_entity.id
_entity.type
_entity.pdbx_description
1 polymer ?
#
loop_
_entity_poly.entity_id
_entity_poly.type
_entity_poly.pdbx_seq_one_letter_code
_entity_poly.pdbx_strand_id
1 'polypeptide(L)'
;MTTIALIVGSLSQSSINRAIAEHITAQAPAGIIIEEVIIGDLPLYTQDLDTETVPAYERVRAQLKAADAILIVSPEHNRAMPAAVKNVIDIASRPFGQNAWQGKKAAIITASPSNYGGITSGLQIRQSLQMLGVDVLTTPEVFLSRAHAALENGKVVDERTAGFLNKFAAAFYTWAAQ
;
A
#
# COMPACT_ATOMS: atom_id res chain seq x y z
N MET A 1 -16.48 11.77 6.01
CA MET A 1 -15.47 10.84 6.56
C MET A 1 -14.84 10.13 5.38
N THR A 2 -13.52 10.03 5.33
CA THR A 2 -12.78 9.39 4.23
C THR A 2 -12.15 8.10 4.75
N THR A 3 -12.46 6.97 4.14
CA THR A 3 -11.92 5.66 4.50
C THR A 3 -10.72 5.33 3.62
N ILE A 4 -9.60 4.99 4.23
CA ILE A 4 -8.36 4.62 3.55
C ILE A 4 -8.07 3.14 3.80
N ALA A 5 -7.97 2.36 2.72
CA ALA A 5 -7.48 0.99 2.78
C ALA A 5 -5.94 1.01 2.86
N LEU A 6 -5.39 0.48 3.95
CA LEU A 6 -3.94 0.32 4.13
C LEU A 6 -3.50 -1.08 3.71
N ILE A 7 -2.53 -1.15 2.81
CA ILE A 7 -1.87 -2.41 2.43
C ILE A 7 -0.39 -2.33 2.81
N VAL A 8 0.04 -3.21 3.71
CA VAL A 8 1.45 -3.38 4.06
C VAL A 8 2.01 -4.59 3.30
N GLY A 9 2.88 -4.33 2.33
CA GLY A 9 3.42 -5.35 1.42
C GLY A 9 4.42 -6.32 2.04
N SER A 10 4.86 -6.06 3.26
CA SER A 10 5.79 -6.93 3.98
C SER A 10 5.06 -7.82 4.98
N LEU A 11 5.25 -9.12 4.88
CA LEU A 11 4.70 -10.11 5.82
C LEU A 11 5.65 -10.45 6.98
N SER A 12 6.81 -9.79 7.06
CA SER A 12 7.78 -10.00 8.14
C SER A 12 7.26 -9.43 9.46
N GLN A 13 7.50 -10.14 10.57
CA GLN A 13 7.17 -9.65 11.92
C GLN A 13 7.98 -8.41 12.32
N SER A 14 9.23 -8.30 11.85
CA SER A 14 10.12 -7.14 12.07
C SER A 14 10.16 -6.23 10.85
N SER A 15 8.99 -5.86 10.32
CA SER A 15 8.87 -5.16 9.05
C SER A 15 9.19 -3.67 9.17
N ILE A 16 10.20 -3.20 8.43
CA ILE A 16 10.47 -1.76 8.21
C ILE A 16 9.24 -1.07 7.63
N ASN A 17 8.56 -1.71 6.70
CA ASN A 17 7.39 -1.13 6.03
C ASN A 17 6.18 -1.03 6.97
N ARG A 18 6.04 -1.95 7.94
CA ARG A 18 5.05 -1.85 9.01
C ARG A 18 5.29 -0.61 9.86
N ALA A 19 6.53 -0.41 10.33
CA ALA A 19 6.89 0.75 11.13
C ALA A 19 6.62 2.08 10.41
N ILE A 20 6.90 2.14 9.10
CA ILE A 20 6.62 3.32 8.27
C ILE A 20 5.10 3.51 8.12
N ALA A 21 4.34 2.46 7.86
CA ALA A 21 2.89 2.51 7.76
C ALA A 21 2.27 3.05 9.07
N GLU A 22 2.71 2.55 10.22
CA GLU A 22 2.28 3.02 11.53
C GLU A 22 2.61 4.50 11.78
N HIS A 23 3.81 4.95 11.34
CA HIS A 23 4.17 6.36 11.42
C HIS A 23 3.24 7.24 10.59
N ILE A 24 2.91 6.84 9.36
CA ILE A 24 1.96 7.58 8.50
C ILE A 24 0.55 7.57 9.09
N THR A 25 0.07 6.42 9.53
CA THR A 25 -1.31 6.30 10.06
C THR A 25 -1.51 7.09 11.35
N ALA A 26 -0.46 7.22 12.17
CA ALA A 26 -0.49 8.07 13.35
C ALA A 26 -0.66 9.57 13.05
N GLN A 27 -0.42 10.01 11.80
CA GLN A 27 -0.61 11.40 11.35
C GLN A 27 -2.01 11.63 10.76
N ALA A 28 -2.91 10.64 10.77
CA ALA A 28 -4.23 10.78 10.19
C ALA A 28 -5.04 11.87 10.90
N PRO A 29 -5.55 12.88 10.17
CA PRO A 29 -6.36 13.92 10.77
C PRO A 29 -7.77 13.42 11.14
N ALA A 30 -8.49 14.19 11.94
CA ALA A 30 -9.88 13.89 12.24
C ALA A 30 -10.71 13.74 10.94
N GLY A 31 -11.55 12.72 10.90
CA GLY A 31 -12.39 12.41 9.72
C GLY A 31 -11.75 11.42 8.74
N ILE A 32 -10.51 11.01 8.94
CA ILE A 32 -9.88 9.90 8.23
C ILE A 32 -10.02 8.61 9.05
N ILE A 33 -10.52 7.56 8.42
CA ILE A 33 -10.58 6.19 8.96
C ILE A 33 -9.59 5.35 8.17
N ILE A 34 -8.74 4.59 8.86
CA ILE A 34 -7.77 3.70 8.22
C ILE A 34 -8.15 2.26 8.55
N GLU A 35 -8.36 1.47 7.50
CA GLU A 35 -8.65 0.06 7.59
C GLU A 35 -7.55 -0.76 6.93
N GLU A 36 -6.92 -1.65 7.68
CA GLU A 36 -5.89 -2.51 7.12
C GLU A 36 -6.51 -3.67 6.32
N VAL A 37 -6.02 -3.83 5.10
CA VAL A 37 -6.32 -4.97 4.23
C VAL A 37 -5.24 -6.03 4.47
N ILE A 38 -5.59 -7.08 5.20
CA ILE A 38 -4.68 -8.21 5.44
C ILE A 38 -4.49 -8.98 4.15
N ILE A 39 -3.22 -9.16 3.75
CA ILE A 39 -2.86 -9.82 2.48
C ILE A 39 -2.05 -11.10 2.67
N GLY A 40 -1.63 -11.41 3.89
CA GLY A 40 -0.78 -12.57 4.19
C GLY A 40 -1.52 -13.91 4.20
N ASP A 41 -2.83 -13.90 4.26
CA ASP A 41 -3.71 -15.07 4.30
C ASP A 41 -4.35 -15.40 2.95
N LEU A 42 -4.02 -14.63 1.91
CA LEU A 42 -4.64 -14.77 0.59
C LEU A 42 -4.07 -15.97 -0.17
N PRO A 43 -4.89 -16.96 -0.55
CA PRO A 43 -4.46 -17.96 -1.52
C PRO A 43 -3.92 -17.31 -2.80
N LEU A 44 -2.98 -17.96 -3.47
CA LEU A 44 -2.46 -17.45 -4.73
C LEU A 44 -3.59 -17.42 -5.77
N TYR A 45 -3.73 -16.28 -6.45
CA TYR A 45 -4.75 -16.10 -7.47
C TYR A 45 -4.56 -17.06 -8.66
N THR A 46 -5.63 -17.67 -9.06
CA THR A 46 -5.79 -18.35 -10.36
C THR A 46 -7.15 -18.00 -10.94
N GLN A 47 -7.23 -17.91 -12.25
CA GLN A 47 -8.49 -17.62 -12.96
C GLN A 47 -9.59 -18.66 -12.70
N ASP A 48 -9.22 -19.87 -12.33
CA ASP A 48 -10.18 -20.94 -11.99
C ASP A 48 -11.06 -20.57 -10.77
N LEU A 49 -10.54 -19.67 -9.90
CA LEU A 49 -11.25 -19.18 -8.73
C LEU A 49 -12.18 -17.98 -9.02
N ASP A 50 -12.25 -17.50 -10.26
CA ASP A 50 -13.13 -16.35 -10.61
C ASP A 50 -14.63 -16.72 -10.48
N THR A 51 -14.97 -18.00 -10.58
CA THR A 51 -16.33 -18.52 -10.43
C THR A 51 -16.63 -19.09 -9.03
N GLU A 52 -15.61 -19.11 -8.16
CA GLU A 52 -15.71 -19.67 -6.82
C GLU A 52 -15.88 -18.57 -5.77
N THR A 53 -16.50 -18.91 -4.66
CA THR A 53 -16.54 -18.04 -3.49
C THR A 53 -15.33 -18.32 -2.61
N VAL A 54 -14.33 -17.43 -2.65
CA VAL A 54 -13.16 -17.49 -1.77
C VAL A 54 -13.30 -16.40 -0.71
N PRO A 55 -13.60 -16.72 0.56
CA PRO A 55 -13.91 -15.72 1.58
C PRO A 55 -12.85 -14.64 1.75
N ALA A 56 -11.55 -15.01 1.67
CA ALA A 56 -10.44 -14.06 1.76
C ALA A 56 -10.41 -13.08 0.57
N TYR A 57 -10.79 -13.52 -0.64
CA TYR A 57 -10.90 -12.66 -1.82
C TYR A 57 -12.07 -11.68 -1.68
N GLU A 58 -13.24 -12.20 -1.24
CA GLU A 58 -14.44 -11.36 -1.05
C GLU A 58 -14.19 -10.28 0.01
N ARG A 59 -13.52 -10.63 1.11
CA ARG A 59 -13.11 -9.67 2.15
C ARG A 59 -12.29 -8.53 1.54
N VAL A 60 -11.22 -8.84 0.81
CA VAL A 60 -10.36 -7.83 0.20
C VAL A 60 -11.09 -6.97 -0.82
N ARG A 61 -11.88 -7.60 -1.70
CA ARG A 61 -12.70 -6.88 -2.69
C ARG A 61 -13.67 -5.92 -2.01
N ALA A 62 -14.34 -6.35 -0.94
CA ALA A 62 -15.27 -5.53 -0.18
C ALA A 62 -14.57 -4.34 0.49
N GLN A 63 -13.42 -4.57 1.15
CA GLN A 63 -12.63 -3.51 1.78
C GLN A 63 -12.17 -2.47 0.75
N LEU A 64 -11.63 -2.89 -0.39
CA LEU A 64 -11.18 -1.98 -1.44
C LEU A 64 -12.34 -1.23 -2.10
N LYS A 65 -13.49 -1.87 -2.32
CA LYS A 65 -14.69 -1.21 -2.84
C LYS A 65 -15.21 -0.13 -1.89
N ALA A 66 -15.18 -0.39 -0.58
CA ALA A 66 -15.64 0.55 0.45
C ALA A 66 -14.69 1.73 0.70
N ALA A 67 -13.40 1.56 0.40
CA ALA A 67 -12.41 2.61 0.60
C ALA A 67 -12.52 3.74 -0.43
N ASP A 68 -12.29 4.98 0.02
CA ASP A 68 -12.20 6.16 -0.83
C ASP A 68 -10.80 6.28 -1.45
N ALA A 69 -9.78 5.89 -0.67
CA ALA A 69 -8.39 5.91 -1.12
C ALA A 69 -7.60 4.72 -0.56
N ILE A 70 -6.40 4.50 -1.10
CA ILE A 70 -5.56 3.36 -0.78
C ILE A 70 -4.14 3.86 -0.46
N LEU A 71 -3.57 3.36 0.63
CA LEU A 71 -2.15 3.55 0.95
C LEU A 71 -1.43 2.21 0.87
N ILE A 72 -0.43 2.11 0.00
CA ILE A 72 0.42 0.92 -0.12
C ILE A 72 1.80 1.25 0.40
N VAL A 73 2.26 0.51 1.41
CA VAL A 73 3.62 0.60 1.95
C VAL A 73 4.32 -0.74 1.72
N SER A 74 5.29 -0.77 0.81
CA SER A 74 5.83 -2.01 0.27
C SER A 74 7.35 -2.08 0.28
N PRO A 75 7.94 -3.25 0.55
CA PRO A 75 9.35 -3.49 0.27
C PRO A 75 9.57 -3.78 -1.23
N GLU A 76 10.83 -4.03 -1.58
CA GLU A 76 11.24 -4.59 -2.86
C GLU A 76 11.83 -5.98 -2.64
N HIS A 77 11.37 -6.96 -3.40
CA HIS A 77 11.94 -8.31 -3.42
C HIS A 77 12.50 -8.62 -4.81
N ASN A 78 13.82 -8.89 -4.88
CA ASN A 78 14.47 -9.28 -6.13
C ASN A 78 14.19 -8.31 -7.31
N ARG A 79 14.23 -6.99 -7.05
CA ARG A 79 13.93 -5.95 -8.05
C ARG A 79 12.48 -5.96 -8.56
N ALA A 80 11.54 -6.44 -7.74
CA ALA A 80 10.12 -6.46 -8.09
C ALA A 80 9.25 -6.14 -6.88
N MET A 81 7.96 -5.90 -7.13
CA MET A 81 6.98 -5.86 -6.05
C MET A 81 6.89 -7.25 -5.39
N PRO A 82 6.63 -7.32 -4.06
CA PRO A 82 6.45 -8.60 -3.38
C PRO A 82 5.30 -9.42 -3.97
N ALA A 83 5.44 -10.75 -3.95
CA ALA A 83 4.41 -11.65 -4.44
C ALA A 83 3.04 -11.39 -3.79
N ALA A 84 3.00 -11.10 -2.47
CA ALA A 84 1.76 -10.80 -1.77
C ALA A 84 1.07 -9.53 -2.28
N VAL A 85 1.85 -8.49 -2.66
CA VAL A 85 1.31 -7.26 -3.26
C VAL A 85 0.78 -7.53 -4.66
N LYS A 86 1.52 -8.29 -5.48
CA LYS A 86 1.03 -8.67 -6.81
C LYS A 86 -0.24 -9.50 -6.70
N ASN A 87 -0.29 -10.44 -5.76
CA ASN A 87 -1.44 -11.31 -5.54
C ASN A 87 -2.71 -10.51 -5.20
N VAL A 88 -2.64 -9.58 -4.26
CA VAL A 88 -3.82 -8.75 -3.92
C VAL A 88 -4.26 -7.86 -5.08
N ILE A 89 -3.32 -7.36 -5.89
CA ILE A 89 -3.66 -6.58 -7.10
C ILE A 89 -4.44 -7.46 -8.08
N ASP A 90 -4.02 -8.68 -8.32
CA ASP A 90 -4.68 -9.60 -9.23
C ASP A 90 -6.07 -10.02 -8.70
N ILE A 91 -6.16 -10.43 -7.44
CA ILE A 91 -7.42 -10.83 -6.80
C ILE A 91 -8.48 -9.74 -6.90
N ALA A 92 -8.13 -8.51 -6.59
CA ALA A 92 -9.11 -7.43 -6.52
C ALA A 92 -9.41 -6.80 -7.89
N SER A 93 -8.64 -7.12 -8.93
CA SER A 93 -8.96 -6.76 -10.32
C SER A 93 -9.98 -7.71 -10.97
N ARG A 94 -10.30 -8.81 -10.30
CA ARG A 94 -11.11 -9.92 -10.82
C ARG A 94 -12.36 -10.19 -9.95
N PRO A 95 -13.36 -10.98 -10.44
CA PRO A 95 -13.50 -11.44 -11.84
C PRO A 95 -13.69 -10.29 -12.83
N PHE A 96 -13.64 -10.60 -14.13
CA PHE A 96 -13.79 -9.59 -15.18
C PHE A 96 -15.06 -8.75 -15.01
N GLY A 97 -14.93 -7.43 -15.12
CA GLY A 97 -16.04 -6.49 -14.89
C GLY A 97 -16.29 -6.12 -13.41
N GLN A 98 -15.52 -6.69 -12.45
CA GLN A 98 -15.68 -6.42 -11.01
C GLN A 98 -14.43 -5.80 -10.36
N ASN A 99 -13.63 -5.11 -11.15
CA ASN A 99 -12.40 -4.47 -10.70
C ASN A 99 -12.63 -3.50 -9.51
N ALA A 100 -12.17 -3.88 -8.32
CA ALA A 100 -12.32 -3.09 -7.09
C ALA A 100 -11.33 -1.90 -7.00
N TRP A 101 -10.33 -1.86 -7.87
CA TRP A 101 -9.36 -0.78 -7.94
C TRP A 101 -9.85 0.43 -8.75
N GLN A 102 -10.73 0.20 -9.72
CA GLN A 102 -11.12 1.21 -10.70
C GLN A 102 -11.69 2.47 -10.05
N GLY A 103 -11.15 3.63 -10.46
CA GLY A 103 -11.59 4.94 -9.98
C GLY A 103 -11.12 5.30 -8.58
N LYS A 104 -10.31 4.45 -7.93
CA LYS A 104 -9.74 4.75 -6.61
C LYS A 104 -8.54 5.66 -6.72
N LYS A 105 -8.27 6.39 -5.64
CA LYS A 105 -7.02 7.12 -5.41
C LYS A 105 -6.05 6.22 -4.68
N ALA A 106 -4.76 6.25 -5.03
CA ALA A 106 -3.76 5.50 -4.30
C ALA A 106 -2.47 6.29 -4.10
N ALA A 107 -1.82 6.10 -2.96
CA ALA A 107 -0.46 6.55 -2.71
C ALA A 107 0.44 5.34 -2.40
N ILE A 108 1.71 5.44 -2.81
CA ILE A 108 2.67 4.35 -2.69
C ILE A 108 3.91 4.86 -1.96
N ILE A 109 4.30 4.13 -0.94
CA ILE A 109 5.59 4.28 -0.26
C ILE A 109 6.36 2.98 -0.46
N THR A 110 7.64 3.07 -0.84
CA THR A 110 8.52 1.92 -0.76
C THR A 110 9.69 2.18 0.15
N ALA A 111 10.12 1.15 0.85
CA ALA A 111 11.24 1.21 1.76
C ALA A 111 12.06 -0.08 1.73
N SER A 112 13.37 0.08 1.73
CA SER A 112 14.31 -1.04 1.66
C SER A 112 15.55 -0.75 2.51
N PRO A 113 16.20 -1.77 3.09
CA PRO A 113 17.52 -1.60 3.68
C PRO A 113 18.62 -1.32 2.65
N SER A 114 18.34 -1.52 1.35
CA SER A 114 19.28 -1.24 0.26
C SER A 114 19.36 0.25 -0.08
N ASN A 115 20.30 0.62 -0.95
CA ASN A 115 20.49 2.00 -1.41
C ASN A 115 19.41 2.48 -2.39
N TYR A 116 18.56 1.60 -2.89
CA TYR A 116 17.59 1.92 -3.96
C TYR A 116 16.17 2.24 -3.46
N GLY A 117 15.93 2.10 -2.16
CA GLY A 117 14.65 2.49 -1.55
C GLY A 117 13.42 1.73 -2.05
N GLY A 118 13.61 0.64 -2.81
CA GLY A 118 12.51 -0.11 -3.40
C GLY A 118 11.89 0.56 -4.63
N ILE A 119 12.61 1.41 -5.34
CA ILE A 119 12.10 2.17 -6.49
C ILE A 119 11.49 1.28 -7.57
N THR A 120 12.10 0.12 -7.87
CA THR A 120 11.59 -0.78 -8.91
C THR A 120 10.23 -1.37 -8.51
N SER A 121 10.09 -1.76 -7.25
CA SER A 121 8.79 -2.20 -6.71
C SER A 121 7.74 -1.09 -6.80
N GLY A 122 8.08 0.13 -6.38
CA GLY A 122 7.16 1.27 -6.43
C GLY A 122 6.68 1.57 -7.85
N LEU A 123 7.57 1.58 -8.83
CA LEU A 123 7.23 1.81 -10.23
C LEU A 123 6.35 0.69 -10.82
N GLN A 124 6.61 -0.57 -10.48
CA GLN A 124 5.78 -1.69 -10.91
C GLN A 124 4.37 -1.65 -10.29
N ILE A 125 4.26 -1.31 -8.99
CA ILE A 125 2.97 -1.14 -8.32
C ILE A 125 2.21 0.00 -9.02
N ARG A 126 2.84 1.15 -9.23
CA ARG A 126 2.24 2.30 -9.94
C ARG A 126 1.73 1.91 -11.32
N GLN A 127 2.55 1.27 -12.14
CA GLN A 127 2.17 0.81 -13.47
C GLN A 127 0.95 -0.11 -13.44
N SER A 128 0.94 -1.07 -12.50
CA SER A 128 -0.18 -2.02 -12.37
C SER A 128 -1.47 -1.33 -11.97
N LEU A 129 -1.41 -0.42 -11.00
CA LEU A 129 -2.58 0.33 -10.53
C LEU A 129 -3.12 1.28 -11.59
N GLN A 130 -2.26 1.99 -12.32
CA GLN A 130 -2.68 2.88 -13.41
C GLN A 130 -3.39 2.11 -14.52
N MET A 131 -2.91 0.91 -14.88
CA MET A 131 -3.57 0.03 -15.85
C MET A 131 -4.98 -0.38 -15.37
N LEU A 132 -5.18 -0.50 -14.06
CA LEU A 132 -6.47 -0.83 -13.44
C LEU A 132 -7.40 0.39 -13.25
N GLY A 133 -6.99 1.58 -13.71
CA GLY A 133 -7.80 2.79 -13.62
C GLY A 133 -7.72 3.50 -12.27
N VAL A 134 -6.62 3.31 -11.54
CA VAL A 134 -6.37 4.00 -10.26
C VAL A 134 -5.67 5.33 -10.54
N ASP A 135 -6.12 6.40 -9.89
CA ASP A 135 -5.40 7.67 -9.84
C ASP A 135 -4.31 7.57 -8.76
N VAL A 136 -3.05 7.61 -9.19
CA VAL A 136 -1.91 7.40 -8.28
C VAL A 136 -1.22 8.74 -8.00
N LEU A 137 -1.13 9.10 -6.70
CA LEU A 137 -0.46 10.32 -6.25
C LEU A 137 0.95 10.42 -6.87
N THR A 138 1.17 11.50 -7.62
CA THR A 138 2.42 11.70 -8.36
C THR A 138 3.50 12.36 -7.53
N THR A 139 3.13 13.21 -6.59
CA THR A 139 4.06 14.00 -5.76
C THR A 139 3.51 14.17 -4.35
N PRO A 140 4.35 13.96 -3.31
CA PRO A 140 5.72 13.49 -3.36
C PRO A 140 5.84 11.98 -3.60
N GLU A 141 6.86 11.54 -4.36
CA GLU A 141 7.24 10.12 -4.42
C GLU A 141 8.08 9.74 -3.19
N VAL A 142 7.89 8.52 -2.68
CA VAL A 142 8.59 8.05 -1.49
C VAL A 142 9.29 6.71 -1.75
N PHE A 143 10.60 6.78 -1.87
CA PHE A 143 11.50 5.63 -1.99
C PHE A 143 12.58 5.72 -0.92
N LEU A 144 12.33 5.10 0.25
CA LEU A 144 13.22 5.22 1.40
C LEU A 144 14.39 4.23 1.32
N SER A 145 15.54 4.73 0.90
CA SER A 145 16.81 3.97 0.93
C SER A 145 17.34 3.85 2.36
N ARG A 146 18.02 2.74 2.65
CA ARG A 146 18.60 2.45 3.99
C ARG A 146 17.61 2.67 5.12
N ALA A 147 16.33 2.39 4.88
CA ALA A 147 15.24 2.74 5.77
C ALA A 147 15.37 2.15 7.18
N HIS A 148 16.10 1.05 7.34
CA HIS A 148 16.41 0.46 8.65
C HIS A 148 17.18 1.41 9.58
N ALA A 149 18.03 2.29 9.02
CA ALA A 149 18.82 3.24 9.80
C ALA A 149 17.98 4.39 10.40
N ALA A 150 16.77 4.60 9.90
CA ALA A 150 15.84 5.58 10.44
C ALA A 150 14.94 5.04 11.56
N LEU A 151 15.09 3.75 11.91
CA LEU A 151 14.22 3.05 12.85
C LEU A 151 14.95 2.63 14.11
N GLU A 152 14.28 2.78 15.24
CA GLU A 152 14.69 2.18 16.52
C GLU A 152 13.46 1.54 17.18
N ASN A 153 13.58 0.30 17.64
CA ASN A 153 12.50 -0.45 18.30
C ASN A 153 11.17 -0.44 17.50
N GLY A 154 11.26 -0.55 16.17
CA GLY A 154 10.11 -0.56 15.27
C GLY A 154 9.43 0.80 15.08
N LYS A 155 10.08 1.90 15.46
CA LYS A 155 9.55 3.26 15.29
C LYS A 155 10.50 4.11 14.47
N VAL A 156 9.96 5.04 13.69
CA VAL A 156 10.74 6.05 12.96
C VAL A 156 11.26 7.07 13.98
N VAL A 157 12.59 7.17 14.13
CA VAL A 157 13.25 8.07 15.09
C VAL A 157 14.13 9.11 14.40
N ASP A 158 14.57 8.89 13.17
CA ASP A 158 15.34 9.87 12.41
C ASP A 158 14.45 11.07 12.04
N GLU A 159 14.80 12.25 12.54
CA GLU A 159 13.98 13.47 12.40
C GLU A 159 13.81 13.89 10.93
N ARG A 160 14.82 13.69 10.08
CA ARG A 160 14.75 14.03 8.66
C ARG A 160 13.77 13.12 7.93
N THR A 161 13.84 11.82 8.19
CA THR A 161 12.91 10.83 7.64
C THR A 161 11.49 11.08 8.15
N ALA A 162 11.32 11.30 9.45
CA ALA A 162 10.02 11.62 10.04
C ALA A 162 9.40 12.88 9.43
N GLY A 163 10.19 13.97 9.30
CA GLY A 163 9.73 15.21 8.68
C GLY A 163 9.32 15.04 7.21
N PHE A 164 10.03 14.20 6.45
CA PHE A 164 9.66 13.89 5.07
C PHE A 164 8.37 13.06 5.00
N LEU A 165 8.23 12.04 5.85
CA LEU A 165 7.03 11.21 5.93
C LEU A 165 5.80 12.02 6.38
N ASN A 166 5.98 12.97 7.31
CA ASN A 166 4.89 13.86 7.75
C ASN A 166 4.40 14.76 6.61
N LYS A 167 5.30 15.28 5.78
CA LYS A 167 4.95 16.07 4.57
C LYS A 167 4.17 15.20 3.57
N PHE A 168 4.63 13.97 3.35
CA PHE A 168 3.91 13.02 2.50
C PHE A 168 2.50 12.73 3.07
N ALA A 169 2.39 12.43 4.37
CA ALA A 169 1.12 12.15 5.03
C ALA A 169 0.13 13.31 4.85
N ALA A 170 0.57 14.55 5.10
CA ALA A 170 -0.26 15.74 4.90
C ALA A 170 -0.74 15.89 3.45
N ALA A 171 0.14 15.70 2.46
CA ALA A 171 -0.21 15.77 1.05
C ALA A 171 -1.19 14.65 0.66
N PHE A 172 -0.93 13.42 1.09
CA PHE A 172 -1.77 12.28 0.81
C PHE A 172 -3.17 12.43 1.40
N TYR A 173 -3.30 12.76 2.70
CA TYR A 173 -4.60 12.91 3.35
C TYR A 173 -5.42 14.04 2.77
N THR A 174 -4.78 15.18 2.45
CA THR A 174 -5.46 16.29 1.78
C THR A 174 -6.01 15.88 0.42
N TRP A 175 -5.21 15.17 -0.37
CA TRP A 175 -5.61 14.71 -1.69
C TRP A 175 -6.66 13.57 -1.64
N ALA A 176 -6.56 12.66 -0.68
CA ALA A 176 -7.50 11.56 -0.50
C ALA A 176 -8.91 12.07 -0.11
N ALA A 177 -9.01 13.21 0.58
CA ALA A 177 -10.27 13.79 1.05
C ALA A 177 -10.99 14.67 0.00
N GLN A 178 -10.37 14.96 -1.13
CA GLN A 178 -10.98 15.69 -2.27
C GLN A 178 -11.94 14.78 -3.07
#